data_dd39bcebbcaa63e42341af59f468dc37
#
_entry.id   dd39bcebbcaa63e42341af59f468dc37
#
_cell.length_a   1.000
_cell.length_b   1.000
_cell.length_c   1.000
_cell.angle_alpha   90.00
_cell.angle_beta   90.00
_cell.angle_gamma   90.00
#
_symmetry.space_group_name_H-M   'P 1'
#
loop_
_entity.id
_entity.type
_entity.pdbx_description
1 polymer ?
#
loop_
_entity_poly.entity_id
_entity_poly.type
_entity_poly.pdbx_seq_one_letter_code
_entity_poly.pdbx_strand_id
1 'polypeptide(L)'
;MNKWKVRRAPAGVQRQEDHREEYERDRARVIHSSAFRRLQAKTQILGVLEGDFHRTRLTHSMEVAQIGRGLVLNLQKKFPELNDLLPRLEQIETTGLAHDLGHPPFGHGGETALNCAMADYGGFEGN
;
A
#
# COMPACT_ATOMS: atom_id res chain seq x y z
N MET A 1 22.06 3.69 -12.31
CA MET A 1 21.05 4.65 -11.80
C MET A 1 19.94 3.85 -11.12
N ASN A 2 19.71 4.05 -9.83
CA ASN A 2 18.74 3.23 -9.07
C ASN A 2 17.32 3.59 -9.51
N LYS A 3 16.61 2.65 -10.14
CA LYS A 3 15.24 2.81 -10.66
C LYS A 3 14.24 3.29 -9.58
N TRP A 4 14.48 2.92 -8.33
CA TRP A 4 13.61 3.24 -7.20
C TRP A 4 13.68 4.70 -6.75
N LYS A 5 14.68 5.46 -7.23
CA LYS A 5 14.85 6.90 -6.92
C LYS A 5 14.14 7.82 -7.93
N VAL A 6 13.60 7.28 -9.02
CA VAL A 6 12.94 8.07 -10.05
C VAL A 6 11.47 8.27 -9.67
N ARG A 7 11.09 9.50 -9.38
CA ARG A 7 9.69 9.87 -9.10
C ARG A 7 9.01 10.32 -10.40
N ARG A 8 7.74 9.92 -10.59
CA ARG A 8 6.92 10.37 -11.73
C ARG A 8 6.47 11.83 -11.57
N ALA A 9 6.27 12.28 -10.34
CA ALA A 9 5.91 13.65 -10.03
C ALA A 9 6.97 14.28 -9.10
N PRO A 10 7.18 15.60 -9.18
CA PRO A 10 8.08 16.29 -8.27
C PRO A 10 7.68 16.03 -6.82
N ALA A 11 8.67 15.84 -5.96
CA ALA A 11 8.42 15.86 -4.53
C ALA A 11 7.83 17.24 -4.16
N GLY A 12 6.80 17.25 -3.31
CA GLY A 12 6.29 18.51 -2.78
C GLY A 12 7.38 19.28 -2.03
N VAL A 13 7.17 20.59 -1.84
CA VAL A 13 8.13 21.45 -1.13
C VAL A 13 8.44 20.87 0.25
N GLN A 14 9.71 20.58 0.49
CA GLN A 14 10.19 20.17 1.81
C GLN A 14 10.29 21.41 2.69
N ARG A 15 9.72 21.36 3.89
CA ARG A 15 9.95 22.40 4.90
C ARG A 15 11.40 22.32 5.39
N GLN A 16 12.02 23.47 5.62
CA GLN A 16 13.43 23.59 5.96
C GLN A 16 13.82 22.81 7.25
N GLU A 17 12.85 22.57 8.13
CA GLU A 17 13.00 21.83 9.38
C GLU A 17 12.60 20.35 9.30
N ASP A 18 12.18 19.86 8.12
CA ASP A 18 11.75 18.47 7.97
C ASP A 18 12.95 17.60 7.58
N HIS A 19 13.48 16.87 8.55
CA HIS A 19 14.63 15.99 8.38
C HIS A 19 14.27 14.62 7.76
N ARG A 20 12.97 14.35 7.52
CA ARG A 20 12.51 13.08 6.94
C ARG A 20 12.87 13.01 5.46
N GLU A 21 13.29 11.84 5.01
CA GLU A 21 13.46 11.56 3.59
C GLU A 21 12.10 11.52 2.85
N GLU A 22 12.13 11.60 1.52
CA GLU A 22 10.91 11.64 0.70
C GLU A 22 9.99 10.44 0.91
N TYR A 23 10.56 9.24 1.02
CA TYR A 23 9.80 8.00 1.21
C TYR A 23 9.20 7.87 2.61
N GLU A 24 9.87 8.40 3.62
CA GLU A 24 9.30 8.51 4.97
C GLU A 24 8.10 9.45 5.00
N ARG A 25 8.17 10.56 4.25
CA ARG A 25 7.05 11.47 4.10
C ARG A 25 5.90 10.83 3.34
N ASP A 26 6.16 10.04 2.29
CA ASP A 26 5.13 9.33 1.54
C ASP A 26 4.45 8.29 2.41
N ARG A 27 5.21 7.53 3.22
CA ARG A 27 4.67 6.62 4.22
C ARG A 27 3.74 7.33 5.20
N ALA A 28 4.17 8.46 5.72
CA ALA A 28 3.35 9.27 6.62
C ALA A 28 2.06 9.75 5.94
N ARG A 29 2.12 10.22 4.68
CA ARG A 29 0.95 10.64 3.91
C ARG A 29 -0.06 9.51 3.76
N VAL A 30 0.39 8.29 3.45
CA VAL A 30 -0.49 7.12 3.34
C VAL A 30 -1.16 6.84 4.67
N ILE A 31 -0.40 6.69 5.75
CA ILE A 31 -0.93 6.35 7.09
C ILE A 31 -1.94 7.39 7.59
N HIS A 32 -1.67 8.66 7.35
CA HIS A 32 -2.53 9.76 7.79
C HIS A 32 -3.69 10.07 6.83
N SER A 33 -3.77 9.39 5.67
CA SER A 33 -4.85 9.63 4.71
C SER A 33 -6.20 9.08 5.22
N SER A 34 -7.28 9.75 4.85
CA SER A 34 -8.63 9.25 5.11
C SER A 34 -8.93 7.96 4.37
N ALA A 35 -8.34 7.78 3.18
CA ALA A 35 -8.48 6.58 2.36
C ALA A 35 -7.92 5.35 3.09
N PHE A 36 -6.74 5.46 3.72
CA PHE A 36 -6.15 4.38 4.50
C PHE A 36 -7.01 4.02 5.72
N ARG A 37 -7.51 5.03 6.45
CA ARG A 37 -8.40 4.81 7.61
C ARG A 37 -9.71 4.11 7.23
N ARG A 38 -10.25 4.38 6.03
CA ARG A 38 -11.47 3.71 5.54
C ARG A 38 -11.31 2.21 5.35
N LEU A 39 -10.08 1.70 5.19
CA LEU A 39 -9.83 0.26 5.11
C LEU A 39 -10.23 -0.48 6.40
N GLN A 40 -10.29 0.19 7.54
CA GLN A 40 -10.78 -0.36 8.80
C GLN A 40 -12.24 -0.84 8.72
N ALA A 41 -13.06 -0.14 7.96
CA ALA A 41 -14.48 -0.46 7.80
C ALA A 41 -14.76 -1.47 6.67
N LYS A 42 -13.71 -2.02 6.04
CA LYS A 42 -13.83 -2.99 4.95
C LYS A 42 -13.26 -4.32 5.40
N THR A 43 -14.09 -5.39 5.35
CA THR A 43 -13.63 -6.75 5.65
C THR A 43 -12.82 -7.32 4.51
N GLN A 44 -11.77 -8.08 4.82
CA GLN A 44 -10.92 -8.73 3.82
C GLN A 44 -11.58 -10.01 3.28
N ILE A 45 -12.09 -10.85 4.16
CA ILE A 45 -12.76 -12.11 3.82
C ILE A 45 -13.89 -12.34 4.85
N LEU A 46 -15.08 -12.70 4.39
CA LEU A 46 -16.14 -13.27 5.21
C LEU A 46 -15.89 -14.77 5.33
N GLY A 47 -15.00 -15.16 6.23
CA GLY A 47 -14.83 -16.57 6.62
C GLY A 47 -15.95 -16.97 7.57
N VAL A 48 -16.76 -17.95 7.18
CA VAL A 48 -17.92 -18.46 7.98
C VAL A 48 -17.48 -19.12 9.29
N LEU A 49 -16.18 -19.29 9.55
CA LEU A 49 -15.64 -20.07 10.67
C LEU A 49 -14.62 -19.33 11.55
N GLU A 50 -14.28 -18.09 11.24
CA GLU A 50 -13.38 -17.33 12.10
C GLU A 50 -14.18 -16.49 13.08
N GLY A 51 -14.14 -16.89 14.36
CA GLY A 51 -14.73 -16.18 15.48
C GLY A 51 -14.31 -14.69 15.55
N ASP A 52 -14.28 -14.07 16.71
CA ASP A 52 -14.09 -12.62 16.97
C ASP A 52 -12.93 -11.88 16.27
N PHE A 53 -12.12 -12.56 15.45
CA PHE A 53 -11.00 -11.99 14.70
C PHE A 53 -11.40 -11.63 13.27
N HIS A 54 -12.15 -10.56 13.10
CA HIS A 54 -12.41 -10.01 11.77
C HIS A 54 -11.16 -9.35 11.22
N ARG A 55 -10.54 -9.97 10.20
CA ARG A 55 -9.45 -9.36 9.44
C ARG A 55 -10.00 -8.22 8.59
N THR A 56 -9.63 -6.99 8.91
CA THR A 56 -9.97 -5.83 8.10
C THR A 56 -8.92 -5.63 6.99
N ARG A 57 -9.26 -4.89 5.93
CA ARG A 57 -8.28 -4.52 4.91
C ARG A 57 -7.16 -3.65 5.45
N LEU A 58 -7.41 -2.89 6.53
CA LEU A 58 -6.38 -2.13 7.22
C LEU A 58 -5.32 -3.05 7.82
N THR A 59 -5.74 -4.03 8.61
CA THR A 59 -4.81 -4.98 9.24
C THR A 59 -4.06 -5.81 8.20
N HIS A 60 -4.75 -6.22 7.13
CA HIS A 60 -4.11 -6.89 5.99
C HIS A 60 -3.00 -6.02 5.35
N SER A 61 -3.28 -4.75 5.06
CA SER A 61 -2.28 -3.85 4.47
C SER A 61 -1.07 -3.65 5.39
N MET A 62 -1.28 -3.62 6.71
CA MET A 62 -0.19 -3.55 7.68
C MET A 62 0.66 -4.83 7.69
N GLU A 63 0.04 -6.00 7.60
CA GLU A 63 0.75 -7.29 7.51
C GLU A 63 1.55 -7.39 6.21
N VAL A 64 0.96 -7.01 5.07
CA VAL A 64 1.65 -6.98 3.77
C VAL A 64 2.88 -6.06 3.82
N ALA A 65 2.74 -4.88 4.41
CA ALA A 65 3.84 -3.94 4.58
C ALA A 65 4.97 -4.53 5.45
N GLN A 66 4.63 -5.16 6.56
CA GLN A 66 5.59 -5.80 7.47
C GLN A 66 6.31 -6.97 6.80
N ILE A 67 5.60 -7.83 6.09
CA ILE A 67 6.17 -8.96 5.35
C ILE A 67 7.11 -8.45 4.24
N GLY A 68 6.66 -7.46 3.46
CA GLY A 68 7.47 -6.85 2.40
C GLY A 68 8.78 -6.27 2.93
N ARG A 69 8.74 -5.55 4.06
CA ARG A 69 9.93 -5.07 4.75
C ARG A 69 10.87 -6.21 5.16
N GLY A 70 10.32 -7.28 5.74
CA GLY A 70 11.09 -8.46 6.15
C GLY A 70 11.76 -9.17 4.96
N LEU A 71 11.07 -9.27 3.82
CA LEU A 71 11.63 -9.84 2.60
C LEU A 71 12.82 -9.03 2.07
N VAL A 72 12.72 -7.70 2.02
CA VAL A 72 13.83 -6.85 1.58
C VAL A 72 15.03 -6.99 2.51
N LEU A 73 14.83 -6.98 3.83
CA LEU A 73 15.92 -7.19 4.81
C LEU A 73 16.60 -8.57 4.63
N ASN A 74 15.82 -9.61 4.37
CA ASN A 74 16.37 -10.94 4.11
C ASN A 74 17.19 -10.98 2.81
N LEU A 75 16.67 -10.35 1.73
CA LEU A 75 17.39 -10.27 0.47
C LEU A 75 18.68 -9.46 0.60
N GLN A 76 18.67 -8.34 1.30
CA GLN A 76 19.88 -7.53 1.57
C GLN A 76 20.95 -8.32 2.31
N LYS A 77 20.54 -9.17 3.26
CA LYS A 77 21.47 -10.01 4.02
C LYS A 77 22.00 -11.18 3.19
N LYS A 78 21.14 -11.77 2.35
CA LYS A 78 21.47 -12.97 1.55
C LYS A 78 22.27 -12.66 0.29
N PHE A 79 22.01 -11.49 -0.29
CA PHE A 79 22.58 -11.05 -1.57
C PHE A 79 23.03 -9.58 -1.48
N PRO A 80 24.11 -9.28 -0.70
CA PRO A 80 24.59 -7.91 -0.51
C PRO A 80 24.93 -7.19 -1.82
N GLU A 81 25.34 -7.92 -2.84
CA GLU A 81 25.65 -7.42 -4.18
C GLU A 81 24.45 -6.83 -4.92
N LEU A 82 23.24 -7.18 -4.49
CA LEU A 82 21.98 -6.69 -5.08
C LEU A 82 21.39 -5.46 -4.36
N ASN A 83 22.04 -4.96 -3.32
CA ASN A 83 21.50 -3.87 -2.50
C ASN A 83 21.10 -2.63 -3.31
N ASP A 84 21.84 -2.32 -4.37
CA ASP A 84 21.53 -1.19 -5.25
C ASP A 84 20.29 -1.42 -6.14
N LEU A 85 19.86 -2.66 -6.28
CA LEU A 85 18.69 -3.05 -7.07
C LEU A 85 17.43 -3.19 -6.20
N LEU A 86 17.58 -3.29 -4.89
CA LEU A 86 16.45 -3.42 -3.96
C LEU A 86 15.81 -2.06 -3.64
N PRO A 87 14.49 -2.02 -3.41
CA PRO A 87 13.82 -0.83 -2.93
C PRO A 87 14.30 -0.50 -1.51
N ARG A 88 14.14 0.75 -1.10
CA ARG A 88 14.30 1.12 0.31
C ARG A 88 13.19 0.51 1.16
N LEU A 89 13.46 0.32 2.44
CA LEU A 89 12.50 -0.28 3.37
C LEU A 89 11.21 0.55 3.46
N GLU A 90 11.35 1.88 3.46
CA GLU A 90 10.22 2.81 3.49
C GLU A 90 9.37 2.75 2.21
N GLN A 91 9.99 2.49 1.06
CA GLN A 91 9.27 2.34 -0.21
C GLN A 91 8.41 1.08 -0.22
N ILE A 92 8.99 -0.08 0.10
CA ILE A 92 8.24 -1.35 0.11
C ILE A 92 7.14 -1.34 1.16
N GLU A 93 7.42 -0.77 2.34
CA GLU A 93 6.44 -0.62 3.40
C GLU A 93 5.28 0.28 2.96
N THR A 94 5.58 1.44 2.34
CA THR A 94 4.56 2.35 1.80
C THR A 94 3.72 1.68 0.72
N THR A 95 4.34 0.91 -0.17
CA THR A 95 3.63 0.15 -1.22
C THR A 95 2.68 -0.86 -0.60
N GLY A 96 3.14 -1.62 0.41
CA GLY A 96 2.29 -2.57 1.14
C GLY A 96 1.12 -1.90 1.85
N LEU A 97 1.33 -0.73 2.47
CA LEU A 97 0.26 0.04 3.10
C LEU A 97 -0.76 0.58 2.08
N ALA A 98 -0.31 0.92 0.88
CA ALA A 98 -1.12 1.63 -0.11
C ALA A 98 -1.86 0.70 -1.09
N HIS A 99 -1.50 -0.59 -1.19
CA HIS A 99 -1.97 -1.46 -2.27
C HIS A 99 -3.49 -1.63 -2.33
N ASP A 100 -4.18 -1.57 -1.18
CA ASP A 100 -5.65 -1.70 -1.09
C ASP A 100 -6.40 -0.36 -1.06
N LEU A 101 -5.69 0.78 -1.24
CA LEU A 101 -6.34 2.09 -1.29
C LEU A 101 -7.31 2.17 -2.47
N GLY A 102 -8.55 2.58 -2.19
CA GLY A 102 -9.59 2.70 -3.22
C GLY A 102 -10.37 1.42 -3.48
N HIS A 103 -9.99 0.28 -2.89
CA HIS A 103 -10.74 -0.96 -3.06
C HIS A 103 -12.23 -0.78 -2.70
N PRO A 104 -13.18 -1.19 -3.58
CA PRO A 104 -14.59 -1.02 -3.35
C PRO A 104 -15.11 -1.92 -2.21
N PRO A 105 -16.24 -1.60 -1.57
CA PRO A 105 -16.90 -2.49 -0.64
C PRO A 105 -17.51 -3.71 -1.37
N PHE A 106 -17.83 -4.76 -0.62
CA PHE A 106 -18.49 -5.99 -1.09
C PHE A 106 -17.63 -6.89 -2.00
N GLY A 107 -16.29 -6.81 -1.88
CA GLY A 107 -15.35 -7.70 -2.56
C GLY A 107 -15.47 -7.67 -4.10
N HIS A 108 -15.20 -8.80 -4.75
CA HIS A 108 -15.25 -8.91 -6.21
C HIS A 108 -16.65 -8.64 -6.81
N GLY A 109 -17.72 -8.95 -6.09
CA GLY A 109 -19.09 -8.62 -6.55
C GLY A 109 -19.31 -7.11 -6.64
N GLY A 110 -18.83 -6.38 -5.64
CA GLY A 110 -18.87 -4.90 -5.62
C GLY A 110 -18.00 -4.28 -6.70
N GLU A 111 -16.83 -4.83 -6.96
CA GLU A 111 -15.93 -4.41 -8.04
C GLU A 111 -16.57 -4.59 -9.41
N THR A 112 -17.15 -5.78 -9.68
CA THR A 112 -17.86 -6.07 -10.93
C THR A 112 -19.03 -5.13 -11.13
N ALA A 113 -19.84 -4.90 -10.10
CA ALA A 113 -20.98 -4.00 -10.16
C ALA A 113 -20.55 -2.55 -10.42
N LEU A 114 -19.47 -2.10 -9.76
CA LEU A 114 -18.93 -0.77 -9.97
C LEU A 114 -18.34 -0.60 -11.37
N ASN A 115 -17.61 -1.61 -11.88
CA ASN A 115 -17.10 -1.60 -13.25
C ASN A 115 -18.23 -1.49 -14.27
N CYS A 116 -19.33 -2.24 -14.11
CA CYS A 116 -20.51 -2.13 -14.98
C CYS A 116 -21.14 -0.73 -14.89
N ALA A 117 -21.31 -0.20 -13.69
CA ALA A 117 -21.89 1.13 -13.49
C ALA A 117 -21.04 2.26 -14.06
N MET A 118 -19.73 2.07 -14.14
CA MET A 118 -18.75 3.04 -14.65
C MET A 118 -18.39 2.82 -16.11
N ALA A 119 -19.05 1.91 -16.83
CA ALA A 119 -18.68 1.53 -18.20
C ALA A 119 -18.58 2.74 -19.16
N ASP A 120 -19.52 3.68 -19.07
CA ASP A 120 -19.53 4.90 -19.90
C ASP A 120 -18.41 5.90 -19.55
N TYR A 121 -17.73 5.71 -18.41
CA TYR A 121 -16.65 6.56 -17.89
C TYR A 121 -15.29 5.87 -17.93
N GLY A 122 -15.16 4.76 -18.65
CA GLY A 122 -13.91 3.98 -18.78
C GLY A 122 -13.82 2.78 -17.85
N GLY A 123 -14.87 2.45 -17.12
CA GLY A 123 -14.92 1.32 -16.20
C GLY A 123 -14.27 1.62 -14.85
N PHE A 124 -14.11 0.57 -14.05
CA PHE A 124 -13.44 0.60 -12.76
C PHE A 124 -12.60 -0.67 -12.57
N GLU A 125 -11.37 -0.51 -12.13
CA GLU A 125 -10.48 -1.60 -11.73
C GLU A 125 -9.92 -1.29 -10.34
N GLY A 126 -10.03 -2.25 -9.42
CA GLY A 126 -9.69 -2.09 -8.01
C GLY A 126 -8.21 -2.25 -7.67
N ASN A 127 -7.38 -2.72 -8.63
CA ASN A 127 -5.95 -2.98 -8.45
C ASN A 127 -5.10 -2.18 -9.42
#